data_6eb639d826e971e24fc8252048cc38d6
#
_entry.id   6eb639d826e971e24fc8252048cc38d6
#
_cell.length_a   1.000
_cell.length_b   1.000
_cell.length_c   1.000
_cell.angle_alpha   90.00
_cell.angle_beta   90.00
_cell.angle_gamma   90.00
#
_symmetry.space_group_name_H-M   'P 1'
#
loop_
_entity.id
_entity.type
_entity.pdbx_description
1 polymer ?
#
loop_
_entity_poly.entity_id
_entity_poly.type
_entity_poly.pdbx_seq_one_letter_code
_entity_poly.pdbx_strand_id
1 'polypeptide(L)'
;MLWLMTMGRRLNGVYAAFMLVAFMMGIAGALQAPTLSLFLSREVGAQPFWVGLFYTVNAIAGILVSLALAKRSDSRGDRRRLIMFCCLMAVGNALLFAFNRHYLTLITCGVMLASVANAAMPQLFALAREYADSSAREVVMFSSIMRAQLSLAWVIGPPLAFMLALNYGFTTMFSIAAGIFVISLALIAFKLPSVARVEQPSEGAEVLVQAGGWHDKNVRMLFIASTLMWTCNTMYIIDMPLWISSDLGLPDSLAGILMGTAAGLEIPAMILAGYYVKRWGKRNMMVTAVAAGVLFY
;
A
#
# COMPACT_ATOMS: atom_id res chain seq x y z
N MET A 1 3.91 -30.76 15.56
CA MET A 1 4.37 -31.33 14.28
C MET A 1 3.21 -31.83 13.41
N LEU A 2 2.23 -32.56 13.94
CA LEU A 2 1.02 -32.99 13.21
C LEU A 2 0.16 -31.81 12.73
N TRP A 3 0.05 -30.72 13.51
CA TRP A 3 -0.72 -29.52 13.19
C TRP A 3 -0.15 -28.77 11.97
N LEU A 4 1.17 -28.72 11.82
CA LEU A 4 1.85 -28.15 10.65
C LEU A 4 1.66 -29.02 9.39
N MET A 5 1.55 -30.34 9.55
CA MET A 5 1.33 -31.27 8.42
C MET A 5 -0.12 -31.25 7.92
N THR A 6 -1.10 -31.00 8.78
CA THR A 6 -2.51 -30.82 8.35
C THR A 6 -2.74 -29.47 7.70
N MET A 7 -1.99 -28.43 8.08
CA MET A 7 -2.02 -27.11 7.44
C MET A 7 -1.43 -27.16 6.01
N GLY A 8 -0.42 -28.00 5.75
CA GLY A 8 0.21 -28.17 4.43
C GLY A 8 -0.68 -28.84 3.37
N ARG A 9 -1.76 -29.49 3.74
CA ARG A 9 -2.57 -30.32 2.81
C ARG A 9 -3.79 -29.64 2.21
N ARG A 10 -4.15 -28.39 2.60
CA ARG A 10 -5.27 -27.63 2.01
C ARG A 10 -5.03 -26.11 1.98
N LEU A 11 -3.89 -25.65 1.51
CA LEU A 11 -3.86 -24.33 0.88
C LEU A 11 -4.68 -24.47 -0.40
N ASN A 12 -5.98 -24.17 -0.33
CA ASN A 12 -6.78 -24.05 -1.55
C ASN A 12 -6.02 -23.09 -2.45
N GLY A 13 -5.83 -23.44 -3.74
CA GLY A 13 -5.10 -22.62 -4.70
C GLY A 13 -5.58 -21.17 -4.78
N VAL A 14 -6.82 -20.93 -4.33
CA VAL A 14 -7.42 -19.59 -4.21
C VAL A 14 -6.77 -18.75 -3.10
N TYR A 15 -6.49 -19.32 -1.91
CA TYR A 15 -5.78 -18.59 -0.84
C TYR A 15 -4.36 -18.23 -1.24
N ALA A 16 -3.66 -19.18 -1.87
CA ALA A 16 -2.33 -18.93 -2.42
C ALA A 16 -2.36 -17.83 -3.50
N ALA A 17 -3.42 -17.79 -4.32
CA ALA A 17 -3.61 -16.75 -5.32
C ALA A 17 -3.82 -15.36 -4.68
N PHE A 18 -4.64 -15.25 -3.63
CA PHE A 18 -4.80 -13.98 -2.88
C PHE A 18 -3.48 -13.49 -2.30
N MET A 19 -2.71 -14.38 -1.67
CA MET A 19 -1.40 -14.04 -1.10
C MET A 19 -0.43 -13.58 -2.18
N LEU A 20 -0.35 -14.32 -3.28
CA LEU A 20 0.56 -14.00 -4.38
C LEU A 20 0.18 -12.66 -5.04
N VAL A 21 -1.11 -12.41 -5.28
CA VAL A 21 -1.59 -11.14 -5.84
C VAL A 21 -1.27 -9.98 -4.88
N ALA A 22 -1.53 -10.14 -3.58
CA ALA A 22 -1.21 -9.11 -2.58
C ALA A 22 0.29 -8.79 -2.55
N PHE A 23 1.15 -9.81 -2.57
CA PHE A 23 2.59 -9.67 -2.62
C PHE A 23 3.05 -8.96 -3.91
N MET A 24 2.59 -9.42 -5.07
CA MET A 24 2.97 -8.84 -6.36
C MET A 24 2.52 -7.39 -6.49
N MET A 25 1.29 -7.08 -6.13
CA MET A 25 0.80 -5.70 -6.12
C MET A 25 1.58 -4.84 -5.11
N GLY A 26 1.93 -5.41 -3.96
CA GLY A 26 2.78 -4.78 -2.96
C GLY A 26 4.17 -4.44 -3.51
N ILE A 27 4.84 -5.39 -4.18
CA ILE A 27 6.14 -5.17 -4.83
C ILE A 27 6.03 -4.09 -5.91
N ALA A 28 5.03 -4.16 -6.80
CA ALA A 28 4.85 -3.17 -7.85
C ALA A 28 4.64 -1.74 -7.29
N GLY A 29 3.92 -1.62 -6.17
CA GLY A 29 3.78 -0.35 -5.46
C GLY A 29 5.08 0.10 -4.80
N ALA A 30 5.79 -0.80 -4.14
CA ALA A 30 7.04 -0.53 -3.43
C ALA A 30 8.23 -0.26 -4.39
N LEU A 31 8.13 -0.64 -5.66
CA LEU A 31 9.06 -0.20 -6.70
C LEU A 31 8.86 1.28 -7.04
N GLN A 32 7.62 1.75 -7.10
CA GLN A 32 7.28 3.08 -7.60
C GLN A 32 7.33 4.15 -6.51
N ALA A 33 6.74 3.90 -5.35
CA ALA A 33 6.51 4.93 -4.32
C ALA A 33 7.81 5.62 -3.83
N PRO A 34 8.88 4.90 -3.43
CA PRO A 34 10.07 5.53 -2.87
C PRO A 34 10.97 6.20 -3.92
N THR A 35 10.83 5.84 -5.19
CA THR A 35 11.64 6.40 -6.28
C THR A 35 10.93 7.52 -7.04
N LEU A 36 9.66 7.76 -6.76
CA LEU A 36 8.85 8.72 -7.51
C LEU A 36 9.33 10.16 -7.37
N SER A 37 9.76 10.58 -6.17
CA SER A 37 10.31 11.94 -5.96
C SER A 37 11.58 12.14 -6.77
N LEU A 38 12.47 11.15 -6.78
CA LEU A 38 13.70 11.17 -7.55
C LEU A 38 13.44 11.19 -9.06
N PHE A 39 12.46 10.41 -9.52
CA PHE A 39 12.01 10.42 -10.91
C PHE A 39 11.48 11.80 -11.34
N LEU A 40 10.59 12.40 -10.55
CA LEU A 40 10.04 13.72 -10.86
C LEU A 40 11.11 14.81 -10.87
N SER A 41 12.07 14.75 -9.95
CA SER A 41 13.15 15.72 -9.87
C SER A 41 14.18 15.55 -10.99
N ARG A 42 14.65 14.33 -11.25
CA ARG A 42 15.80 14.08 -12.18
C ARG A 42 15.38 13.84 -13.62
N GLU A 43 14.34 13.03 -13.84
CA GLU A 43 13.92 12.63 -15.18
C GLU A 43 12.96 13.65 -15.81
N VAL A 44 12.05 14.20 -14.97
CA VAL A 44 11.05 15.18 -15.41
C VAL A 44 11.57 16.61 -15.24
N GLY A 45 12.60 16.83 -14.41
CA GLY A 45 13.16 18.15 -14.14
C GLY A 45 12.24 19.04 -13.30
N ALA A 46 11.35 18.45 -12.51
CA ALA A 46 10.42 19.19 -11.67
C ALA A 46 11.14 19.82 -10.48
N GLN A 47 10.93 21.13 -10.27
CA GLN A 47 11.41 21.83 -9.09
C GLN A 47 10.70 21.31 -7.83
N PRO A 48 11.28 21.48 -6.61
CA PRO A 48 10.71 20.97 -5.36
C PRO A 48 9.22 21.33 -5.13
N PHE A 49 8.84 22.54 -5.48
CA PHE A 49 7.43 22.97 -5.40
C PHE A 49 6.50 22.10 -6.26
N TRP A 50 6.89 21.79 -7.50
CA TRP A 50 6.10 20.97 -8.41
C TRP A 50 6.05 19.50 -7.96
N VAL A 51 7.13 19.00 -7.36
CA VAL A 51 7.11 17.66 -6.74
C VAL A 51 6.10 17.62 -5.61
N GLY A 52 6.12 18.60 -4.69
CA GLY A 52 5.14 18.70 -3.61
C GLY A 52 3.69 18.84 -4.10
N LEU A 53 3.47 19.66 -5.15
CA LEU A 53 2.16 19.81 -5.78
C LEU A 53 1.66 18.49 -6.37
N PHE A 54 2.54 17.72 -7.04
CA PHE A 54 2.19 16.41 -7.57
C PHE A 54 1.65 15.48 -6.48
N TYR A 55 2.36 15.34 -5.35
CA TYR A 55 1.93 14.51 -4.23
C TYR A 55 0.62 15.00 -3.61
N THR A 56 0.44 16.31 -3.49
CA THR A 56 -0.79 16.92 -2.95
C THR A 56 -2.00 16.60 -3.85
N VAL A 57 -1.87 16.83 -5.15
CA VAL A 57 -2.96 16.55 -6.12
C VAL A 57 -3.24 15.04 -6.16
N ASN A 58 -2.20 14.20 -6.15
CA ASN A 58 -2.34 12.75 -6.11
C ASN A 58 -3.07 12.27 -4.83
N ALA A 59 -2.76 12.85 -3.69
CA ALA A 59 -3.43 12.51 -2.42
C ALA A 59 -4.91 12.91 -2.44
N ILE A 60 -5.23 14.14 -2.86
CA ILE A 60 -6.61 14.63 -2.95
C ILE A 60 -7.43 13.77 -3.94
N ALA A 61 -6.90 13.56 -5.14
CA ALA A 61 -7.55 12.72 -6.15
C ALA A 61 -7.73 11.28 -5.67
N GLY A 62 -6.71 10.71 -4.99
CA GLY A 62 -6.76 9.37 -4.40
C GLY A 62 -7.87 9.22 -3.38
N ILE A 63 -8.05 10.21 -2.49
CA ILE A 63 -9.14 10.21 -1.49
C ILE A 63 -10.51 10.25 -2.19
N LEU A 64 -10.71 11.20 -3.10
CA LEU A 64 -11.99 11.39 -3.80
C LEU A 64 -12.38 10.15 -4.61
N VAL A 65 -11.44 9.62 -5.39
CA VAL A 65 -11.67 8.43 -6.22
C VAL A 65 -11.88 7.18 -5.36
N SER A 66 -11.09 7.01 -4.29
CA SER A 66 -11.24 5.88 -3.36
C SER A 66 -12.62 5.87 -2.70
N LEU A 67 -13.10 7.02 -2.22
CA LEU A 67 -14.45 7.15 -1.63
C LEU A 67 -15.55 6.88 -2.66
N ALA A 68 -15.43 7.41 -3.88
CA ALA A 68 -16.39 7.18 -4.95
C ALA A 68 -16.46 5.69 -5.35
N LEU A 69 -15.31 5.05 -5.50
CA LEU A 69 -15.22 3.62 -5.84
C LEU A 69 -15.72 2.74 -4.71
N ALA A 70 -15.40 3.06 -3.45
CA ALA A 70 -15.91 2.35 -2.28
C ALA A 70 -17.44 2.40 -2.26
N LYS A 71 -18.04 3.60 -2.35
CA LYS A 71 -19.49 3.76 -2.39
C LYS A 71 -20.14 2.99 -3.54
N ARG A 72 -19.54 3.00 -4.74
CA ARG A 72 -20.05 2.26 -5.90
C ARG A 72 -19.89 0.75 -5.74
N SER A 73 -18.75 0.30 -5.21
CA SER A 73 -18.50 -1.11 -4.90
C SER A 73 -19.45 -1.63 -3.85
N ASP A 74 -19.81 -0.78 -2.90
CA ASP A 74 -20.70 -1.14 -1.79
C ASP A 74 -22.17 -1.24 -2.17
N SER A 75 -22.60 -0.57 -3.23
CA SER A 75 -24.00 -0.57 -3.67
C SER A 75 -24.31 -1.66 -4.70
N ARG A 76 -23.47 -1.90 -5.67
CA ARG A 76 -23.70 -2.85 -6.78
C ARG A 76 -22.37 -3.20 -7.44
N GLY A 77 -21.95 -4.45 -7.47
CA GLY A 77 -20.85 -4.86 -8.32
C GLY A 77 -20.04 -6.05 -7.82
N ASP A 78 -19.43 -6.73 -8.77
CA ASP A 78 -18.46 -7.77 -8.55
C ASP A 78 -17.11 -7.12 -8.21
N ARG A 79 -16.66 -7.25 -6.94
CA ARG A 79 -15.37 -6.71 -6.47
C ARG A 79 -14.20 -7.20 -7.31
N ARG A 80 -14.25 -8.43 -7.80
CA ARG A 80 -13.23 -8.98 -8.68
C ARG A 80 -13.08 -8.14 -9.96
N ARG A 81 -14.19 -7.77 -10.59
CA ARG A 81 -14.18 -6.91 -11.80
C ARG A 81 -13.61 -5.54 -11.49
N LEU A 82 -13.96 -4.98 -10.33
CA LEU A 82 -13.41 -3.70 -9.89
C LEU A 82 -11.90 -3.78 -9.67
N ILE A 83 -11.39 -4.84 -9.02
CA ILE A 83 -9.96 -5.05 -8.82
C ILE A 83 -9.24 -5.17 -10.16
N MET A 84 -9.81 -5.94 -11.11
CA MET A 84 -9.26 -6.07 -12.46
C MET A 84 -9.18 -4.73 -13.18
N PHE A 85 -10.22 -3.90 -13.09
CA PHE A 85 -10.22 -2.54 -13.65
C PHE A 85 -9.15 -1.66 -13.00
N CYS A 86 -9.02 -1.69 -11.67
CA CYS A 86 -7.98 -0.95 -10.96
C CYS A 86 -6.57 -1.43 -11.33
N CYS A 87 -6.36 -2.73 -11.50
CA CYS A 87 -5.08 -3.28 -11.96
C CYS A 87 -4.76 -2.85 -13.40
N LEU A 88 -5.76 -2.80 -14.29
CA LEU A 88 -5.57 -2.29 -15.64
C LEU A 88 -5.15 -0.81 -15.62
N MET A 89 -5.75 0.00 -14.76
CA MET A 89 -5.32 1.38 -14.56
C MET A 89 -3.90 1.47 -13.98
N ALA A 90 -3.50 0.55 -13.11
CA ALA A 90 -2.15 0.45 -12.59
C ALA A 90 -1.13 0.14 -13.69
N VAL A 91 -1.45 -0.78 -14.62
CA VAL A 91 -0.63 -1.06 -15.81
C VAL A 91 -0.48 0.20 -16.65
N GLY A 92 -1.59 0.87 -16.97
CA GLY A 92 -1.58 2.12 -17.75
C GLY A 92 -0.76 3.22 -17.06
N ASN A 93 -0.90 3.36 -15.75
CA ASN A 93 -0.11 4.30 -14.95
C ASN A 93 1.39 3.99 -15.04
N ALA A 94 1.78 2.76 -14.79
CA ALA A 94 3.18 2.37 -14.81
C ALA A 94 3.80 2.56 -16.22
N LEU A 95 3.09 2.22 -17.30
CA LEU A 95 3.53 2.47 -18.68
C LEU A 95 3.61 3.96 -18.98
N LEU A 96 2.66 4.77 -18.51
CA LEU A 96 2.71 6.22 -18.67
C LEU A 96 3.99 6.79 -18.04
N PHE A 97 4.33 6.38 -16.82
CA PHE A 97 5.56 6.81 -16.15
C PHE A 97 6.82 6.24 -16.80
N ALA A 98 6.75 5.04 -17.39
CA ALA A 98 7.87 4.45 -18.11
C ALA A 98 8.29 5.30 -19.34
N PHE A 99 7.33 5.81 -20.11
CA PHE A 99 7.60 6.41 -21.41
C PHE A 99 7.33 7.90 -21.50
N ASN A 100 6.70 8.51 -20.49
CA ASN A 100 6.38 9.94 -20.51
C ASN A 100 7.23 10.70 -19.48
N ARG A 101 7.73 11.89 -19.89
CA ARG A 101 8.52 12.81 -19.04
C ARG A 101 7.88 14.19 -18.94
N HIS A 102 6.70 14.35 -19.52
CA HIS A 102 6.02 15.64 -19.52
C HIS A 102 5.20 15.82 -18.24
N TYR A 103 5.57 16.78 -17.39
CA TYR A 103 4.98 16.98 -16.07
C TYR A 103 3.45 17.11 -16.09
N LEU A 104 2.89 17.93 -17.02
CA LEU A 104 1.44 18.13 -17.10
C LEU A 104 0.68 16.83 -17.39
N THR A 105 1.22 15.96 -18.24
CA THR A 105 0.61 14.65 -18.52
C THR A 105 0.64 13.75 -17.29
N LEU A 106 1.75 13.77 -16.53
CA LEU A 106 1.89 12.96 -15.33
C LEU A 106 0.96 13.44 -14.21
N ILE A 107 0.83 14.76 -13.98
CA ILE A 107 -0.03 15.29 -12.90
C ILE A 107 -1.53 15.19 -13.25
N THR A 108 -1.88 15.13 -14.52
CA THR A 108 -3.28 14.96 -14.95
C THR A 108 -3.62 13.49 -15.17
N CYS A 109 -3.18 12.89 -16.27
CA CYS A 109 -3.49 11.50 -16.61
C CYS A 109 -2.85 10.50 -15.62
N GLY A 110 -1.59 10.73 -15.20
CA GLY A 110 -0.90 9.86 -14.25
C GLY A 110 -1.63 9.81 -12.90
N VAL A 111 -1.96 10.97 -12.34
CA VAL A 111 -2.69 11.06 -11.07
C VAL A 111 -4.07 10.40 -11.16
N MET A 112 -4.81 10.60 -12.26
CA MET A 112 -6.11 9.93 -12.44
C MET A 112 -6.00 8.42 -12.49
N LEU A 113 -5.04 7.90 -13.25
CA LEU A 113 -4.76 6.45 -13.32
C LEU A 113 -4.31 5.91 -11.96
N ALA A 114 -3.38 6.58 -11.28
CA ALA A 114 -2.87 6.19 -9.97
C ALA A 114 -3.99 6.19 -8.91
N SER A 115 -4.86 7.19 -8.91
CA SER A 115 -5.97 7.30 -7.95
C SER A 115 -6.94 6.12 -8.05
N VAL A 116 -7.24 5.67 -9.28
CA VAL A 116 -8.06 4.46 -9.49
C VAL A 116 -7.27 3.21 -9.12
N ALA A 117 -6.01 3.11 -9.51
CA ALA A 117 -5.14 1.98 -9.22
C ALA A 117 -4.99 1.72 -7.72
N ASN A 118 -4.85 2.78 -6.92
CA ASN A 118 -4.70 2.70 -5.46
C ASN A 118 -5.90 2.07 -4.75
N ALA A 119 -7.08 2.06 -5.36
CA ALA A 119 -8.25 1.37 -4.82
C ALA A 119 -8.15 -0.17 -4.94
N ALA A 120 -7.24 -0.71 -5.75
CA ALA A 120 -7.12 -2.15 -5.97
C ALA A 120 -6.80 -2.93 -4.67
N MET A 121 -5.85 -2.44 -3.86
CA MET A 121 -5.40 -3.14 -2.66
C MET A 121 -6.50 -3.23 -1.58
N PRO A 122 -7.18 -2.14 -1.18
CA PRO A 122 -8.32 -2.22 -0.26
C PRO A 122 -9.42 -3.15 -0.76
N GLN A 123 -9.74 -3.13 -2.05
CA GLN A 123 -10.75 -4.02 -2.64
C GLN A 123 -10.29 -5.49 -2.64
N LEU A 124 -9.00 -5.76 -2.83
CA LEU A 124 -8.44 -7.11 -2.71
C LEU A 124 -8.59 -7.65 -1.29
N PHE A 125 -8.30 -6.84 -0.27
CA PHE A 125 -8.49 -7.22 1.14
C PHE A 125 -9.96 -7.45 1.47
N ALA A 126 -10.86 -6.62 0.94
CA ALA A 126 -12.29 -6.78 1.13
C ALA A 126 -12.80 -8.10 0.48
N LEU A 127 -12.38 -8.39 -0.76
CA LEU A 127 -12.73 -9.64 -1.44
C LEU A 127 -12.16 -10.86 -0.70
N ALA A 128 -10.94 -10.77 -0.20
CA ALA A 128 -10.30 -11.83 0.57
C ALA A 128 -11.06 -12.11 1.88
N ARG A 129 -11.54 -11.07 2.56
CA ARG A 129 -12.38 -11.20 3.75
C ARG A 129 -13.72 -11.87 3.43
N GLU A 130 -14.44 -11.40 2.40
CA GLU A 130 -15.70 -12.01 1.95
C GLU A 130 -15.52 -13.49 1.58
N TYR A 131 -14.40 -13.83 0.93
CA TYR A 131 -14.09 -15.22 0.61
C TYR A 131 -13.79 -16.06 1.85
N ALA A 132 -13.07 -15.53 2.82
CA ALA A 132 -12.77 -16.23 4.07
C ALA A 132 -14.03 -16.46 4.89
N ASP A 133 -14.91 -15.47 5.01
CA ASP A 133 -16.22 -15.57 5.68
C ASP A 133 -17.09 -16.65 5.03
N SER A 134 -17.17 -16.67 3.70
CA SER A 134 -17.94 -17.68 2.95
C SER A 134 -17.39 -19.10 3.08
N SER A 135 -16.09 -19.23 3.41
CA SER A 135 -15.39 -20.51 3.51
C SER A 135 -15.31 -21.07 4.94
N ALA A 136 -16.00 -20.44 5.91
CA ALA A 136 -15.97 -20.79 7.35
C ALA A 136 -14.56 -20.91 7.94
N ARG A 137 -13.62 -20.06 7.50
CA ARG A 137 -12.23 -20.03 7.97
C ARG A 137 -11.94 -18.82 8.83
N GLU A 138 -10.85 -18.89 9.60
CA GLU A 138 -10.38 -17.77 10.43
C GLU A 138 -9.96 -16.56 9.58
N VAL A 139 -10.87 -15.61 9.41
CA VAL A 139 -10.70 -14.35 8.67
C VAL A 139 -9.52 -13.55 9.19
N VAL A 140 -9.34 -13.51 10.53
CA VAL A 140 -8.28 -12.75 11.19
C VAL A 140 -6.91 -13.26 10.78
N MET A 141 -6.70 -14.58 10.78
CA MET A 141 -5.41 -15.19 10.41
C MET A 141 -5.10 -14.96 8.93
N PHE A 142 -6.08 -15.11 8.05
CA PHE A 142 -5.89 -14.87 6.62
C PHE A 142 -5.53 -13.42 6.31
N SER A 143 -6.25 -12.46 6.89
CA SER A 143 -5.97 -11.03 6.75
C SER A 143 -4.58 -10.67 7.29
N SER A 144 -4.16 -11.29 8.40
CA SER A 144 -2.84 -11.08 8.98
C SER A 144 -1.72 -11.57 8.05
N ILE A 145 -1.90 -12.74 7.43
CA ILE A 145 -0.92 -13.29 6.48
C ILE A 145 -0.84 -12.40 5.22
N MET A 146 -1.98 -11.92 4.70
CA MET A 146 -1.96 -10.99 3.56
C MET A 146 -1.23 -9.69 3.88
N ARG A 147 -1.40 -9.14 5.10
CA ARG A 147 -0.65 -7.95 5.55
C ARG A 147 0.85 -8.22 5.67
N ALA A 148 1.24 -9.40 6.16
CA ALA A 148 2.64 -9.81 6.23
C ALA A 148 3.29 -9.88 4.83
N GLN A 149 2.55 -10.31 3.79
CA GLN A 149 3.04 -10.27 2.41
C GLN A 149 3.30 -8.83 1.93
N LEU A 150 2.42 -7.90 2.31
CA LEU A 150 2.61 -6.49 1.98
C LEU A 150 3.85 -5.91 2.68
N SER A 151 4.05 -6.21 3.97
CA SER A 151 5.26 -5.81 4.71
C SER A 151 6.52 -6.39 4.07
N LEU A 152 6.52 -7.67 3.68
CA LEU A 152 7.63 -8.28 2.97
C LEU A 152 7.92 -7.60 1.63
N ALA A 153 6.89 -7.19 0.91
CA ALA A 153 7.05 -6.43 -0.32
C ALA A 153 7.74 -5.07 -0.08
N TRP A 154 7.48 -4.40 1.04
CA TRP A 154 8.14 -3.15 1.42
C TRP A 154 9.57 -3.35 1.93
N VAL A 155 9.94 -4.52 2.44
CA VAL A 155 11.34 -4.86 2.77
C VAL A 155 12.19 -4.99 1.51
N ILE A 156 11.66 -5.68 0.50
CA ILE A 156 12.39 -6.02 -0.73
C ILE A 156 12.27 -4.90 -1.78
N GLY A 157 11.10 -4.25 -1.84
CA GLY A 157 10.74 -3.31 -2.90
C GLY A 157 11.67 -2.11 -3.03
N PRO A 158 11.90 -1.30 -1.98
CA PRO A 158 12.75 -0.11 -2.08
C PRO A 158 14.19 -0.43 -2.51
N PRO A 159 14.92 -1.39 -1.92
CA PRO A 159 16.26 -1.75 -2.41
C PRO A 159 16.25 -2.15 -3.89
N LEU A 160 15.27 -2.95 -4.30
CA LEU A 160 15.12 -3.38 -5.69
C LEU A 160 14.76 -2.21 -6.61
N ALA A 161 13.92 -1.27 -6.16
CA ALA A 161 13.53 -0.09 -6.90
C ALA A 161 14.72 0.81 -7.24
N PHE A 162 15.53 1.15 -6.24
CA PHE A 162 16.72 1.95 -6.45
C PHE A 162 17.76 1.21 -7.29
N MET A 163 17.95 -0.09 -7.07
CA MET A 163 18.85 -0.90 -7.90
C MET A 163 18.42 -0.88 -9.37
N LEU A 164 17.13 -1.07 -9.67
CA LEU A 164 16.61 -1.06 -11.03
C LEU A 164 16.68 0.34 -11.65
N ALA A 165 16.25 1.37 -10.92
CA ALA A 165 16.22 2.74 -11.42
C ALA A 165 17.63 3.27 -11.75
N LEU A 166 18.60 2.99 -10.89
CA LEU A 166 19.96 3.52 -11.03
C LEU A 166 20.81 2.74 -12.05
N ASN A 167 20.68 1.41 -12.13
CA ASN A 167 21.49 0.61 -13.03
C ASN A 167 20.87 0.41 -14.41
N TYR A 168 19.53 0.39 -14.50
CA TYR A 168 18.80 0.09 -15.74
C TYR A 168 17.85 1.21 -16.18
N GLY A 169 17.74 2.27 -15.38
CA GLY A 169 16.91 3.43 -15.64
C GLY A 169 15.44 3.28 -15.21
N PHE A 170 14.79 4.42 -15.01
CA PHE A 170 13.38 4.48 -14.57
C PHE A 170 12.42 3.82 -15.55
N THR A 171 12.67 3.91 -16.85
CA THR A 171 11.85 3.26 -17.89
C THR A 171 11.78 1.74 -17.65
N THR A 172 12.91 1.11 -17.38
CA THR A 172 12.97 -0.33 -17.09
C THR A 172 12.25 -0.67 -15.79
N MET A 173 12.48 0.10 -14.73
CA MET A 173 11.85 -0.11 -13.44
C MET A 173 10.30 -0.02 -13.54
N PHE A 174 9.77 1.04 -14.17
CA PHE A 174 8.32 1.18 -14.36
C PHE A 174 7.75 0.12 -15.30
N SER A 175 8.49 -0.31 -16.33
CA SER A 175 8.06 -1.40 -17.22
C SER A 175 7.99 -2.74 -16.51
N ILE A 176 8.93 -3.03 -15.59
CA ILE A 176 8.87 -4.22 -14.73
C ILE A 176 7.65 -4.13 -13.81
N ALA A 177 7.38 -2.97 -13.19
CA ALA A 177 6.19 -2.78 -12.37
C ALA A 177 4.90 -3.00 -13.18
N ALA A 178 4.83 -2.52 -14.42
CA ALA A 178 3.71 -2.79 -15.33
C ALA A 178 3.54 -4.28 -15.61
N GLY A 179 4.64 -4.99 -15.88
CA GLY A 179 4.64 -6.45 -16.08
C GLY A 179 4.11 -7.21 -14.86
N ILE A 180 4.50 -6.79 -13.65
CA ILE A 180 4.00 -7.37 -12.40
C ILE A 180 2.49 -7.13 -12.26
N PHE A 181 1.98 -5.93 -12.60
CA PHE A 181 0.54 -5.67 -12.59
C PHE A 181 -0.21 -6.48 -13.65
N VAL A 182 0.36 -6.72 -14.84
CA VAL A 182 -0.24 -7.60 -15.87
C VAL A 182 -0.36 -9.03 -15.35
N ILE A 183 0.69 -9.57 -14.71
CA ILE A 183 0.65 -10.91 -14.12
C ILE A 183 -0.39 -10.95 -12.99
N SER A 184 -0.44 -9.91 -12.13
CA SER A 184 -1.46 -9.80 -11.09
C SER A 184 -2.88 -9.79 -11.67
N LEU A 185 -3.11 -9.02 -12.74
CA LEU A 185 -4.38 -8.98 -13.46
C LEU A 185 -4.78 -10.35 -13.98
N ALA A 186 -3.84 -11.09 -14.60
CA ALA A 186 -4.08 -12.45 -15.07
C ALA A 186 -4.43 -13.40 -13.90
N LEU A 187 -3.70 -13.35 -12.81
CA LEU A 187 -3.99 -14.16 -11.61
C LEU A 187 -5.37 -13.84 -11.03
N ILE A 188 -5.76 -12.57 -10.97
CA ILE A 188 -7.10 -12.17 -10.53
C ILE A 188 -8.16 -12.72 -11.46
N ALA A 189 -7.95 -12.60 -12.78
CA ALA A 189 -8.88 -13.04 -13.80
C ALA A 189 -9.08 -14.58 -13.82
N PHE A 190 -8.05 -15.36 -13.54
CA PHE A 190 -8.13 -16.82 -13.67
C PHE A 190 -8.26 -17.57 -12.35
N LYS A 191 -7.82 -16.99 -11.22
CA LYS A 191 -7.71 -17.70 -9.94
C LYS A 191 -8.57 -17.16 -8.83
N LEU A 192 -8.91 -15.86 -8.83
CA LEU A 192 -9.76 -15.31 -7.78
C LEU A 192 -11.23 -15.58 -8.08
N PRO A 193 -12.02 -16.00 -7.06
CA PRO A 193 -13.45 -16.21 -7.23
C PRO A 193 -14.20 -14.86 -7.25
N SER A 194 -15.34 -14.85 -7.93
CA SER A 194 -16.37 -13.84 -7.70
C SER A 194 -17.21 -14.33 -6.53
N VAL A 195 -17.19 -13.60 -5.42
CA VAL A 195 -17.96 -13.94 -4.22
C VAL A 195 -19.23 -13.10 -4.22
N ALA A 196 -20.39 -13.76 -4.05
CA ALA A 196 -21.63 -13.06 -3.83
C ALA A 196 -21.54 -12.32 -2.49
N ARG A 197 -21.88 -11.03 -2.52
CA ARG A 197 -21.75 -10.16 -1.36
C ARG A 197 -22.73 -10.57 -0.25
N VAL A 198 -22.21 -10.77 0.94
CA VAL A 198 -23.01 -10.73 2.18
C VAL A 198 -22.98 -9.27 2.66
N GLU A 199 -24.14 -8.63 2.77
CA GLU A 199 -24.26 -7.30 3.36
C GLU A 199 -23.81 -7.37 4.81
N GLN A 200 -22.54 -7.01 5.05
CA GLN A 200 -22.05 -6.77 6.40
C GLN A 200 -21.95 -5.27 6.61
N PRO A 201 -22.46 -4.75 7.74
CA PRO A 201 -22.18 -3.38 8.12
C PRO A 201 -20.66 -3.17 8.18
N SER A 202 -20.18 -2.07 7.65
CA SER A 202 -18.75 -1.76 7.71
C SER A 202 -18.37 -1.55 9.20
N GLU A 203 -17.56 -2.44 9.77
CA GLU A 203 -17.10 -2.35 11.17
C GLU A 203 -16.56 -0.96 11.53
N GLY A 204 -15.95 -0.26 10.56
CA GLY A 204 -15.49 1.11 10.76
C GLY A 204 -16.61 2.12 10.94
N ALA A 205 -17.76 1.94 10.28
CA ALA A 205 -18.93 2.81 10.45
C ALA A 205 -19.62 2.55 11.79
N GLU A 206 -19.73 1.28 12.22
CA GLU A 206 -20.29 0.94 13.53
C GLU A 206 -19.44 1.45 14.69
N VAL A 207 -18.12 1.34 14.61
CA VAL A 207 -17.21 1.89 15.62
C VAL A 207 -17.32 3.40 15.72
N LEU A 208 -17.43 4.12 14.59
CA LEU A 208 -17.62 5.57 14.59
C LEU A 208 -18.99 5.99 15.14
N VAL A 209 -20.03 5.22 14.87
CA VAL A 209 -21.39 5.48 15.42
C VAL A 209 -21.43 5.21 16.92
N GLN A 210 -20.83 4.11 17.39
CA GLN A 210 -20.74 3.79 18.82
C GLN A 210 -19.83 4.74 19.60
N ALA A 211 -18.76 5.28 18.97
CA ALA A 211 -17.84 6.21 19.60
C ALA A 211 -18.32 7.68 19.64
N GLY A 212 -19.57 7.97 19.31
CA GLY A 212 -20.08 9.36 19.27
C GLY A 212 -19.57 10.21 18.10
N GLY A 213 -18.89 9.59 17.13
CA GLY A 213 -18.40 10.25 15.91
C GLY A 213 -17.42 11.39 16.19
N TRP A 214 -17.48 12.45 15.38
CA TRP A 214 -16.60 13.61 15.48
C TRP A 214 -16.82 14.49 16.73
N HIS A 215 -17.89 14.28 17.48
CA HIS A 215 -18.15 15.00 18.73
C HIS A 215 -17.30 14.49 19.90
N ASP A 216 -16.82 13.24 19.83
CA ASP A 216 -15.92 12.71 20.87
C ASP A 216 -14.51 13.31 20.74
N LYS A 217 -14.04 13.95 21.83
CA LYS A 217 -12.70 14.52 21.94
C LYS A 217 -11.61 13.47 21.67
N ASN A 218 -11.80 12.24 22.14
CA ASN A 218 -10.81 11.17 21.98
C ASN A 218 -10.67 10.73 20.51
N VAL A 219 -11.79 10.66 19.77
CA VAL A 219 -11.80 10.36 18.34
C VAL A 219 -11.07 11.44 17.56
N ARG A 220 -11.32 12.72 17.85
CA ARG A 220 -10.62 13.84 17.19
C ARG A 220 -9.12 13.83 17.49
N MET A 221 -8.73 13.62 18.75
CA MET A 221 -7.32 13.55 19.15
C MET A 221 -6.60 12.38 18.48
N LEU A 222 -7.24 11.22 18.43
CA LEU A 222 -6.70 10.06 17.73
C LEU A 222 -6.52 10.32 16.22
N PHE A 223 -7.50 10.97 15.60
CA PHE A 223 -7.42 11.35 14.20
C PHE A 223 -6.26 12.31 13.92
N ILE A 224 -6.12 13.36 14.74
CA ILE A 224 -5.03 14.34 14.62
C ILE A 224 -3.68 13.65 14.79
N ALA A 225 -3.51 12.84 15.84
CA ALA A 225 -2.26 12.12 16.09
C ALA A 225 -1.90 11.19 14.93
N SER A 226 -2.86 10.43 14.42
CA SER A 226 -2.65 9.53 13.29
C SER A 226 -2.30 10.31 12.00
N THR A 227 -2.97 11.45 11.77
CA THR A 227 -2.69 12.31 10.61
C THR A 227 -1.26 12.85 10.68
N LEU A 228 -0.81 13.35 11.84
CA LEU A 228 0.55 13.85 12.01
C LEU A 228 1.59 12.75 11.78
N MET A 229 1.37 11.54 12.33
CA MET A 229 2.28 10.41 12.13
C MET A 229 2.37 10.00 10.65
N TRP A 230 1.25 9.93 9.94
CA TRP A 230 1.24 9.62 8.52
C TRP A 230 1.88 10.73 7.67
N THR A 231 1.73 12.00 8.09
CA THR A 231 2.42 13.13 7.45
C THR A 231 3.93 12.99 7.56
N CYS A 232 4.46 12.72 8.76
CA CYS A 232 5.90 12.49 8.95
C CYS A 232 6.40 11.32 8.11
N ASN A 233 5.66 10.19 8.11
CA ASN A 233 6.03 9.03 7.30
C ASN A 233 6.02 9.33 5.79
N THR A 234 5.05 10.10 5.32
CA THR A 234 4.97 10.47 3.90
C THR A 234 6.11 11.43 3.52
N MET A 235 6.43 12.42 4.37
CA MET A 235 7.57 13.31 4.18
C MET A 235 8.88 12.51 4.11
N TYR A 236 9.08 11.56 5.03
CA TYR A 236 10.25 10.68 4.99
C TYR A 236 10.38 9.93 3.66
N ILE A 237 9.30 9.34 3.15
CA ILE A 237 9.33 8.60 1.88
C ILE A 237 9.63 9.50 0.68
N ILE A 238 9.15 10.74 0.70
CA ILE A 238 9.29 11.69 -0.41
C ILE A 238 10.67 12.37 -0.37
N ASP A 239 11.06 12.87 0.79
CA ASP A 239 12.18 13.77 0.94
C ASP A 239 13.52 13.06 1.18
N MET A 240 13.52 11.95 1.92
CA MET A 240 14.75 11.25 2.28
C MET A 240 15.61 10.83 1.07
N PRO A 241 15.05 10.30 -0.04
CA PRO A 241 15.87 10.00 -1.23
C PRO A 241 16.50 11.24 -1.86
N LEU A 242 15.78 12.36 -1.87
CA LEU A 242 16.29 13.64 -2.41
C LEU A 242 17.37 14.22 -1.51
N TRP A 243 17.13 14.22 -0.18
CA TRP A 243 18.09 14.73 0.81
C TRP A 243 19.40 13.95 0.80
N ILE A 244 19.37 12.61 0.74
CA ILE A 244 20.56 11.77 0.66
C ILE A 244 21.39 12.13 -0.59
N SER A 245 20.72 12.33 -1.73
CA SER A 245 21.41 12.54 -2.99
C SER A 245 21.82 13.99 -3.23
N SER A 246 20.95 14.96 -2.90
CA SER A 246 21.18 16.38 -3.24
C SER A 246 21.95 17.12 -2.16
N ASP A 247 21.64 16.89 -0.88
CA ASP A 247 22.24 17.63 0.22
C ASP A 247 23.46 16.92 0.81
N LEU A 248 23.38 15.60 0.98
CA LEU A 248 24.49 14.82 1.53
C LEU A 248 25.49 14.34 0.47
N GLY A 249 25.13 14.36 -0.81
CA GLY A 249 25.96 13.87 -1.89
C GLY A 249 26.28 12.36 -1.80
N LEU A 250 25.46 11.59 -1.06
CA LEU A 250 25.64 10.16 -0.86
C LEU A 250 24.98 9.37 -2.00
N PRO A 251 25.37 8.10 -2.21
CA PRO A 251 24.77 7.28 -3.25
C PRO A 251 23.27 7.07 -3.03
N ASP A 252 22.48 7.26 -4.07
CA ASP A 252 21.01 7.08 -4.03
C ASP A 252 20.57 5.67 -3.57
N SER A 253 21.41 4.65 -3.82
CA SER A 253 21.16 3.27 -3.38
C SER A 253 21.03 3.15 -1.86
N LEU A 254 21.64 4.09 -1.11
CA LEU A 254 21.54 4.13 0.34
C LEU A 254 20.11 4.38 0.81
N ALA A 255 19.34 5.20 0.08
CA ALA A 255 17.93 5.41 0.38
C ALA A 255 17.13 4.11 0.35
N GLY A 256 17.36 3.29 -0.68
CA GLY A 256 16.71 1.97 -0.78
C GLY A 256 17.08 1.03 0.37
N ILE A 257 18.37 0.99 0.72
CA ILE A 257 18.88 0.15 1.83
C ILE A 257 18.26 0.60 3.16
N LEU A 258 18.24 1.90 3.45
CA LEU A 258 17.68 2.44 4.68
C LEU A 258 16.18 2.17 4.80
N MET A 259 15.42 2.39 3.73
CA MET A 259 13.97 2.09 3.71
C MET A 259 13.71 0.59 3.88
N GLY A 260 14.45 -0.26 3.17
CA GLY A 260 14.30 -1.72 3.29
C GLY A 260 14.68 -2.22 4.69
N THR A 261 15.73 -1.66 5.28
CA THR A 261 16.16 -2.01 6.65
C THR A 261 15.12 -1.57 7.68
N ALA A 262 14.58 -0.34 7.55
CA ALA A 262 13.51 0.15 8.43
C ALA A 262 12.28 -0.75 8.36
N ALA A 263 11.81 -1.09 7.15
CA ALA A 263 10.69 -2.01 6.96
C ALA A 263 10.99 -3.43 7.50
N GLY A 264 12.25 -3.89 7.37
CA GLY A 264 12.68 -5.18 7.92
C GLY A 264 12.64 -5.21 9.45
N LEU A 265 13.04 -4.12 10.11
CA LEU A 265 12.99 -3.98 11.57
C LEU A 265 11.54 -3.80 12.09
N GLU A 266 10.64 -3.29 11.27
CA GLU A 266 9.23 -3.16 11.62
C GLU A 266 8.56 -4.53 11.85
N ILE A 267 8.94 -5.56 11.11
CA ILE A 267 8.32 -6.90 11.23
C ILE A 267 8.47 -7.48 12.63
N PRO A 268 9.69 -7.62 13.22
CA PRO A 268 9.81 -8.08 14.59
C PRO A 268 9.18 -7.13 15.60
N ALA A 269 9.21 -5.82 15.37
CA ALA A 269 8.55 -4.84 16.24
C ALA A 269 7.03 -5.04 16.26
N MET A 270 6.38 -5.31 15.11
CA MET A 270 4.95 -5.63 15.04
C MET A 270 4.60 -6.92 15.80
N ILE A 271 5.44 -7.95 15.69
CA ILE A 271 5.24 -9.21 16.42
C ILE A 271 5.31 -8.98 17.93
N LEU A 272 6.34 -8.24 18.38
CA LEU A 272 6.50 -7.87 19.80
C LEU A 272 5.33 -7.03 20.29
N ALA A 273 4.91 -6.03 19.50
CA ALA A 273 3.75 -5.21 19.83
C ALA A 273 2.46 -6.05 19.96
N GLY A 274 2.24 -7.00 19.04
CA GLY A 274 1.11 -7.92 19.10
C GLY A 274 1.11 -8.81 20.35
N TYR A 275 2.30 -9.22 20.80
CA TYR A 275 2.46 -10.00 22.05
C TYR A 275 2.20 -9.14 23.29
N TYR A 276 2.78 -7.95 23.36
CA TYR A 276 2.69 -7.09 24.55
C TYR A 276 1.38 -6.31 24.66
N VAL A 277 0.62 -6.10 23.57
CA VAL A 277 -0.61 -5.30 23.59
C VAL A 277 -1.66 -5.81 24.59
N LYS A 278 -1.71 -7.14 24.80
CA LYS A 278 -2.62 -7.76 25.80
C LYS A 278 -2.23 -7.41 27.24
N ARG A 279 -0.93 -7.21 27.51
CA ARG A 279 -0.37 -6.92 28.84
C ARG A 279 -0.34 -5.41 29.14
N TRP A 280 0.08 -4.60 28.16
CA TRP A 280 0.28 -3.16 28.33
C TRP A 280 -0.95 -2.32 27.96
N GLY A 281 -1.88 -2.91 27.25
CA GLY A 281 -3.07 -2.23 26.76
C GLY A 281 -2.81 -1.40 25.48
N LYS A 282 -3.85 -1.21 24.69
CA LYS A 282 -3.78 -0.52 23.39
C LYS A 282 -3.27 0.92 23.51
N ARG A 283 -3.71 1.66 24.55
CA ARG A 283 -3.34 3.07 24.77
C ARG A 283 -1.82 3.23 24.97
N ASN A 284 -1.24 2.45 25.87
CA ASN A 284 0.18 2.54 26.18
C ASN A 284 1.04 2.16 24.99
N MET A 285 0.63 1.12 24.23
CA MET A 285 1.30 0.74 23.00
C MET A 285 1.29 1.86 21.96
N MET A 286 0.16 2.56 21.80
CA MET A 286 0.08 3.71 20.89
C MET A 286 0.97 4.86 21.32
N VAL A 287 0.99 5.19 22.62
CA VAL A 287 1.89 6.23 23.16
C VAL A 287 3.36 5.86 22.93
N THR A 288 3.74 4.61 23.17
CA THR A 288 5.10 4.12 22.90
C THR A 288 5.44 4.22 21.42
N ALA A 289 4.52 3.84 20.51
CA ALA A 289 4.72 3.95 19.08
C ALA A 289 4.91 5.41 18.61
N VAL A 290 4.10 6.35 19.14
CA VAL A 290 4.26 7.77 18.84
C VAL A 290 5.59 8.31 19.36
N ALA A 291 5.98 7.95 20.61
CA ALA A 291 7.27 8.35 21.18
C ALA A 291 8.46 7.78 20.35
N ALA A 292 8.38 6.54 19.92
CA ALA A 292 9.39 5.95 19.03
C ALA A 292 9.43 6.66 17.67
N GLY A 293 8.29 7.06 17.11
CA GLY A 293 8.21 7.86 15.90
C GLY A 293 8.89 9.22 16.04
N VAL A 294 8.66 9.92 17.16
CA VAL A 294 9.34 11.21 17.43
C VAL A 294 10.86 11.06 17.52
N LEU A 295 11.36 9.91 17.99
CA LEU A 295 12.80 9.65 18.05
C LEU A 295 13.37 9.23 16.69
N PHE A 296 12.54 8.68 15.81
CA PHE A 296 12.95 8.22 14.49
C PHE A 296 13.06 9.38 13.49
N TYR A 297 12.10 10.31 13.50
CA TYR A 297 12.04 11.47 12.60
C TYR A 297 12.74 12.71 13.20
#